data_b34abe39409f2173dd53517575fe2332
#
_entry.id   b34abe39409f2173dd53517575fe2332
#
_cell.length_a   1.000
_cell.length_b   1.000
_cell.length_c   1.000
_cell.angle_alpha   90.00
_cell.angle_beta   90.00
_cell.angle_gamma   90.00
#
_symmetry.space_group_name_H-M   'P 1'
#
loop_
_entity.id
_entity.type
_entity.pdbx_description
1 polymer ?
#
loop_
_entity_poly.entity_id
_entity_poly.type
_entity_poly.pdbx_seq_one_letter_code
_entity_poly.pdbx_strand_id
1 'polypeptide(L)'
;MKSNRGSNSRFKLLAFIVAFAVSLLASMAAAGPASAGQSHHRTWQVQVGSESRDQAIQGMQFLPSEIFINEHDTITWEANSAEIHTVTFLASGQPLEEFNPFSDDELLKRGGDSYDGHSYYNSGLLANVDVPGFPDARSYSLAFPREGDFTYYCLVHGMVMKGTVHVREQGTDYPYSQADYDKSSRAEARSILRDGRELTRDLADQATSHMVIAGGDDGVAMVMRFIRPTVTVHVGEKVNFVNTGMGAPHTVTFGNEPANIFAPSGDPWHFSGGDLNSGIIPPQGTFEVTFKATGTFEYICALHDYMGMVGKVKVVD
;
A
#
# COMPACT_ATOMS: atom_id res chain seq x y z
N MET A 1 -37.64 -28.49 -23.49
CA MET A 1 -37.18 -29.00 -22.17
C MET A 1 -35.69 -29.20 -22.21
N LYS A 2 -34.89 -28.25 -21.68
CA LYS A 2 -33.49 -28.41 -21.23
C LYS A 2 -33.25 -27.39 -20.17
N SER A 3 -32.87 -27.88 -19.01
CA SER A 3 -32.70 -27.19 -17.72
C SER A 3 -31.49 -26.26 -17.72
N ASN A 4 -31.73 -25.04 -17.29
CA ASN A 4 -30.72 -24.05 -16.98
C ASN A 4 -30.25 -24.25 -15.53
N ARG A 5 -28.98 -24.56 -15.29
CA ARG A 5 -28.38 -24.57 -13.96
C ARG A 5 -27.59 -23.30 -13.76
N GLY A 6 -28.17 -22.39 -12.98
CA GLY A 6 -27.47 -21.22 -12.48
C GLY A 6 -26.49 -21.61 -11.36
N SER A 7 -25.26 -21.13 -11.48
CA SER A 7 -24.24 -21.21 -10.45
C SER A 7 -24.42 -20.06 -9.46
N ASN A 8 -24.84 -20.37 -8.24
CA ASN A 8 -24.87 -19.42 -7.14
C ASN A 8 -23.55 -19.53 -6.35
N SER A 9 -22.67 -18.58 -6.58
CA SER A 9 -21.52 -18.32 -5.70
C SER A 9 -22.03 -17.73 -4.38
N ARG A 10 -21.94 -18.48 -3.29
CA ARG A 10 -22.26 -18.02 -1.94
C ARG A 10 -20.98 -17.62 -1.22
N PHE A 11 -20.80 -16.35 -1.03
CA PHE A 11 -19.83 -15.82 -0.06
C PHE A 11 -20.17 -16.36 1.35
N LYS A 12 -19.26 -17.10 1.93
CA LYS A 12 -19.34 -17.55 3.32
C LYS A 12 -18.51 -16.63 4.18
N LEU A 13 -19.18 -15.69 4.84
CA LEU A 13 -18.62 -14.92 5.96
C LEU A 13 -18.54 -15.87 7.18
N LEU A 14 -17.35 -16.26 7.60
CA LEU A 14 -17.14 -17.02 8.84
C LEU A 14 -16.87 -16.03 9.99
N ALA A 15 -17.90 -15.73 10.78
CA ALA A 15 -17.75 -15.09 12.08
C ALA A 15 -17.43 -16.16 13.14
N PHE A 16 -16.25 -16.12 13.73
CA PHE A 16 -15.90 -16.93 14.90
C PHE A 16 -16.31 -16.17 16.17
N ILE A 17 -17.39 -16.63 16.81
CA ILE A 17 -17.75 -16.23 18.17
C ILE A 17 -17.15 -17.28 19.10
N VAL A 18 -16.16 -16.90 19.92
CA VAL A 18 -15.65 -17.71 21.03
C VAL A 18 -16.34 -17.27 22.31
N ALA A 19 -17.25 -18.07 22.82
CA ALA A 19 -17.87 -17.90 24.12
C ALA A 19 -16.97 -18.53 25.20
N PHE A 20 -16.46 -17.74 26.14
CA PHE A 20 -15.79 -18.21 27.34
C PHE A 20 -16.77 -18.17 28.54
N ALA A 21 -16.99 -19.33 29.14
CA ALA A 21 -17.72 -19.47 30.39
C ALA A 21 -16.80 -19.08 31.57
N VAL A 22 -17.22 -18.11 32.38
CA VAL A 22 -16.54 -17.68 33.59
C VAL A 22 -17.09 -18.44 34.79
N SER A 23 -16.24 -19.23 35.44
CA SER A 23 -16.53 -19.84 36.75
C SER A 23 -16.09 -18.87 37.86
N LEU A 24 -17.04 -18.38 38.62
CA LEU A 24 -16.80 -17.53 39.83
C LEU A 24 -16.32 -18.42 40.99
N LEU A 25 -15.09 -18.22 41.44
CA LEU A 25 -14.63 -18.63 42.76
C LEU A 25 -14.22 -17.36 43.52
N ALA A 26 -15.05 -16.98 44.48
CA ALA A 26 -14.79 -15.90 45.38
C ALA A 26 -13.74 -16.31 46.43
N SER A 27 -12.56 -15.73 46.38
CA SER A 27 -11.56 -15.77 47.45
C SER A 27 -11.38 -14.34 47.95
N MET A 28 -11.84 -14.08 49.19
CA MET A 28 -11.53 -12.85 49.90
C MET A 28 -10.03 -12.89 50.30
N ALA A 29 -9.22 -12.10 49.62
CA ALA A 29 -7.87 -11.78 49.99
C ALA A 29 -7.81 -10.31 50.47
N ALA A 30 -7.19 -10.10 51.65
CA ALA A 30 -7.04 -8.80 52.28
C ALA A 30 -6.33 -7.82 51.32
N ALA A 31 -6.90 -6.62 51.16
CA ALA A 31 -6.31 -5.53 50.43
C ALA A 31 -5.05 -5.02 51.18
N GLY A 32 -3.89 -5.42 50.71
CA GLY A 32 -2.65 -4.73 50.98
C GLY A 32 -2.65 -3.34 50.32
N PRO A 33 -1.84 -2.38 50.79
CA PRO A 33 -1.80 -1.05 50.18
C PRO A 33 -1.45 -1.20 48.70
N ALA A 34 -2.31 -0.65 47.86
CA ALA A 34 -2.06 -0.56 46.43
C ALA A 34 -0.73 0.15 46.21
N SER A 35 0.28 -0.59 45.80
CA SER A 35 1.50 0.01 45.25
C SER A 35 1.06 0.86 44.09
N ALA A 36 1.20 2.17 44.19
CA ALA A 36 1.04 3.06 43.04
C ALA A 36 2.07 2.63 42.00
N GLY A 37 1.63 1.78 41.07
CA GLY A 37 2.46 1.31 39.97
C GLY A 37 2.96 2.52 39.22
N GLN A 38 4.28 2.62 39.07
CA GLN A 38 4.86 3.58 38.15
C GLN A 38 4.18 3.35 36.78
N SER A 39 3.51 4.38 36.28
CA SER A 39 2.90 4.35 34.95
C SER A 39 4.03 4.27 33.92
N HIS A 40 4.38 3.04 33.52
CA HIS A 40 5.35 2.83 32.48
C HIS A 40 4.61 3.02 31.14
N HIS A 41 4.76 4.20 30.54
CA HIS A 41 4.34 4.43 29.17
C HIS A 41 5.08 3.46 28.24
N ARG A 42 4.37 2.84 27.33
CA ARG A 42 4.94 1.87 26.37
C ARG A 42 5.09 2.51 25.00
N THR A 43 6.06 1.99 24.25
CA THR A 43 6.15 2.23 22.84
C THR A 43 5.76 0.96 22.10
N TRP A 44 4.82 1.12 21.18
CA TRP A 44 4.26 0.07 20.34
C TRP A 44 4.72 0.24 18.90
N GLN A 45 4.81 -0.85 18.15
CA GLN A 45 5.24 -0.84 16.77
C GLN A 45 4.12 -1.30 15.85
N VAL A 46 3.96 -0.59 14.73
CA VAL A 46 3.07 -0.93 13.62
C VAL A 46 3.89 -0.88 12.34
N GLN A 47 3.84 -1.94 11.54
CA GLN A 47 4.48 -1.98 10.23
C GLN A 47 3.60 -1.26 9.20
N VAL A 48 4.20 -0.43 8.36
CA VAL A 48 3.53 0.28 7.27
C VAL A 48 3.88 -0.43 5.97
N GLY A 49 2.90 -1.08 5.36
CA GLY A 49 3.09 -1.92 4.20
C GLY A 49 3.73 -3.27 4.49
N SER A 50 3.89 -4.04 3.45
CA SER A 50 4.68 -5.28 3.39
C SER A 50 5.11 -5.51 1.95
N GLU A 51 6.21 -6.27 1.73
CA GLU A 51 6.67 -6.51 0.37
C GLU A 51 7.23 -7.91 0.16
N SER A 52 7.22 -8.38 -1.09
CA SER A 52 7.97 -9.56 -1.50
C SER A 52 9.46 -9.23 -1.59
N ARG A 53 10.32 -10.25 -1.44
CA ARG A 53 11.77 -10.08 -1.44
C ARG A 53 12.32 -9.36 -2.69
N ASP A 54 11.65 -9.52 -3.82
CA ASP A 54 11.99 -8.91 -5.09
C ASP A 54 11.24 -7.60 -5.35
N GLN A 55 10.48 -7.10 -4.35
CA GLN A 55 9.67 -5.90 -4.41
C GLN A 55 8.57 -5.91 -5.49
N ALA A 56 8.31 -7.08 -6.09
CA ALA A 56 7.29 -7.22 -7.13
C ALA A 56 5.86 -7.12 -6.59
N ILE A 57 5.66 -7.45 -5.31
CA ILE A 57 4.37 -7.40 -4.64
C ILE A 57 4.50 -6.51 -3.43
N GLN A 58 3.62 -5.52 -3.33
CA GLN A 58 3.51 -4.57 -2.23
C GLN A 58 2.16 -4.77 -1.54
N GLY A 59 2.14 -4.74 -0.21
CA GLY A 59 0.92 -4.87 0.59
C GLY A 59 0.48 -3.52 1.14
N MET A 60 -0.75 -3.13 0.86
CA MET A 60 -1.35 -1.86 1.26
C MET A 60 -2.10 -2.01 2.59
N GLN A 61 -1.36 -2.27 3.67
CA GLN A 61 -1.92 -2.47 5.00
C GLN A 61 -1.04 -1.89 6.10
N PHE A 62 -1.67 -1.38 7.17
CA PHE A 62 -1.01 -1.20 8.46
C PHE A 62 -1.10 -2.51 9.24
N LEU A 63 0.01 -2.96 9.80
CA LEU A 63 0.14 -4.27 10.43
C LEU A 63 0.66 -4.17 11.87
N PRO A 64 -0.21 -4.30 12.90
CA PRO A 64 -1.64 -4.56 12.78
C PRO A 64 -2.45 -3.34 12.34
N SER A 65 -3.62 -3.56 11.75
CA SER A 65 -4.54 -2.47 11.38
C SER A 65 -5.32 -1.89 12.58
N GLU A 66 -5.43 -2.65 13.67
CA GLU A 66 -6.02 -2.21 14.93
C GLU A 66 -5.05 -2.47 16.09
N ILE A 67 -4.84 -1.46 16.93
CA ILE A 67 -3.94 -1.57 18.08
C ILE A 67 -4.57 -0.93 19.31
N PHE A 68 -4.49 -1.63 20.45
CA PHE A 68 -4.99 -1.18 21.75
C PHE A 68 -3.80 -0.73 22.61
N ILE A 69 -3.83 0.53 22.99
CA ILE A 69 -2.82 1.17 23.84
C ILE A 69 -3.49 1.86 25.03
N ASN A 70 -2.72 2.40 25.97
CA ASN A 70 -3.24 3.22 27.03
C ASN A 70 -2.81 4.69 26.85
N GLU A 71 -3.50 5.59 27.53
CA GLU A 71 -3.12 7.01 27.56
C GLU A 71 -1.61 7.17 27.83
N HIS A 72 -0.99 8.12 27.13
CA HIS A 72 0.42 8.45 27.15
C HIS A 72 1.37 7.41 26.53
N ASP A 73 0.85 6.28 26.04
CA ASP A 73 1.66 5.39 25.21
C ASP A 73 2.01 6.06 23.87
N THR A 74 3.06 5.54 23.25
CA THR A 74 3.54 6.00 21.92
C THR A 74 3.40 4.86 20.92
N ILE A 75 3.03 5.18 19.70
CA ILE A 75 3.15 4.26 18.57
C ILE A 75 4.26 4.74 17.67
N THR A 76 5.10 3.82 17.21
CA THR A 76 6.04 4.00 16.12
C THR A 76 5.57 3.19 14.92
N TRP A 77 5.27 3.86 13.82
CA TRP A 77 5.02 3.27 12.53
C TRP A 77 6.34 3.15 11.78
N GLU A 78 6.67 1.94 11.35
CA GLU A 78 7.92 1.63 10.63
C GLU A 78 7.62 1.24 9.20
N ALA A 79 8.24 1.92 8.22
CA ALA A 79 8.12 1.57 6.82
C ALA A 79 8.66 0.16 6.55
N ASN A 80 7.83 -0.69 5.95
CA ASN A 80 8.14 -2.10 5.69
C ASN A 80 7.88 -2.52 4.24
N SER A 81 7.87 -1.53 3.36
CA SER A 81 7.73 -1.70 1.90
C SER A 81 8.45 -0.59 1.17
N ALA A 82 8.85 -0.85 -0.07
CA ALA A 82 9.44 0.13 -0.97
C ALA A 82 8.37 1.08 -1.53
N GLU A 83 7.11 0.66 -1.57
CA GLU A 83 5.98 1.53 -1.91
C GLU A 83 5.84 2.63 -0.86
N ILE A 84 5.52 3.85 -1.32
CA ILE A 84 5.33 5.01 -0.46
C ILE A 84 3.98 4.95 0.27
N HIS A 85 4.00 5.31 1.54
CA HIS A 85 2.82 5.39 2.39
C HIS A 85 2.82 6.66 3.23
N THR A 86 1.69 6.98 3.84
CA THR A 86 1.59 7.96 4.92
C THR A 86 0.86 7.37 6.13
N VAL A 87 1.06 7.97 7.28
CA VAL A 87 0.22 7.78 8.47
C VAL A 87 -0.45 9.11 8.76
N THR A 88 -1.73 9.22 8.42
CA THR A 88 -2.42 10.50 8.44
C THR A 88 -3.71 10.44 9.25
N PHE A 89 -3.77 11.25 10.29
CA PHE A 89 -4.97 11.54 11.06
C PHE A 89 -5.61 12.79 10.48
N LEU A 90 -6.84 12.67 9.98
CA LEU A 90 -7.58 13.80 9.43
C LEU A 90 -8.12 14.70 10.56
N ALA A 91 -8.20 15.99 10.30
CA ALA A 91 -8.87 16.89 11.23
C ALA A 91 -10.36 16.54 11.36
N SER A 92 -10.95 16.88 12.50
CA SER A 92 -12.38 16.61 12.74
C SER A 92 -13.26 17.22 11.65
N GLY A 93 -13.98 16.34 10.95
CA GLY A 93 -14.85 16.71 9.82
C GLY A 93 -14.14 16.91 8.48
N GLN A 94 -12.82 16.73 8.42
CA GLN A 94 -12.06 16.76 7.16
C GLN A 94 -12.37 15.49 6.34
N PRO A 95 -12.74 15.61 5.06
CA PRO A 95 -12.88 14.45 4.18
C PRO A 95 -11.51 13.88 3.81
N LEU A 96 -11.47 12.59 3.50
CA LEU A 96 -10.32 11.98 2.83
C LEU A 96 -10.43 12.31 1.34
N GLU A 97 -9.47 13.06 0.84
CA GLU A 97 -9.38 13.46 -0.57
C GLU A 97 -8.37 12.59 -1.33
N GLU A 98 -8.34 12.73 -2.65
CA GLU A 98 -7.35 12.09 -3.51
C GLU A 98 -5.97 12.68 -3.24
N PHE A 99 -4.94 11.82 -3.18
CA PHE A 99 -3.56 12.20 -2.91
C PHE A 99 -3.03 13.19 -3.94
N ASN A 100 -2.48 14.30 -3.47
CA ASN A 100 -1.84 15.32 -4.30
C ASN A 100 -0.31 15.30 -4.15
N PRO A 101 0.44 14.73 -5.12
CA PRO A 101 1.89 14.63 -5.05
C PRO A 101 2.64 15.96 -5.14
N PHE A 102 1.94 17.09 -5.21
CA PHE A 102 2.50 18.45 -5.21
C PHE A 102 2.16 19.23 -3.94
N SER A 103 1.48 18.60 -2.97
CA SER A 103 1.09 19.22 -1.71
C SER A 103 2.12 18.96 -0.62
N ASP A 104 2.80 20.00 -0.16
CA ASP A 104 3.69 19.89 1.00
C ASP A 104 2.98 19.38 2.26
N ASP A 105 1.67 19.59 2.40
CA ASP A 105 0.90 19.13 3.52
C ASP A 105 0.71 17.60 3.49
N GLU A 106 0.83 16.99 2.33
CA GLU A 106 0.72 15.55 2.14
C GLU A 106 2.08 14.86 2.05
N LEU A 107 3.10 15.55 1.51
CA LEU A 107 4.44 15.00 1.32
C LEU A 107 5.31 15.06 2.57
N LEU A 108 5.08 16.06 3.46
CA LEU A 108 5.94 16.35 4.60
C LEU A 108 5.22 16.12 5.91
N LYS A 109 5.99 15.83 6.97
CA LYS A 109 5.44 15.71 8.33
C LYS A 109 4.68 16.97 8.73
N ARG A 110 3.47 16.78 9.27
CA ARG A 110 2.61 17.80 9.87
C ARG A 110 2.17 17.39 11.26
N GLY A 111 1.93 18.37 12.12
CA GLY A 111 1.63 18.17 13.53
C GLY A 111 2.87 17.98 14.39
N GLY A 112 2.65 17.88 15.70
CA GLY A 112 3.70 17.64 16.70
C GLY A 112 3.99 16.13 16.91
N ASP A 113 4.58 15.82 18.08
CA ASP A 113 4.91 14.44 18.45
C ASP A 113 3.88 13.84 19.42
N SER A 114 2.79 14.58 19.71
CA SER A 114 1.70 14.16 20.58
C SER A 114 0.37 14.50 19.91
N TYR A 115 -0.47 13.50 19.67
CA TYR A 115 -1.73 13.65 18.98
C TYR A 115 -2.79 14.30 19.89
N ASP A 116 -3.41 15.37 19.41
CA ASP A 116 -4.42 16.11 20.17
C ASP A 116 -5.84 15.53 20.03
N GLY A 117 -6.04 14.54 19.17
CA GLY A 117 -7.30 13.83 18.97
C GLY A 117 -8.26 14.49 17.96
N HIS A 118 -7.90 15.61 17.33
CA HIS A 118 -8.83 16.35 16.47
C HIS A 118 -8.20 17.15 15.33
N SER A 119 -6.91 17.49 15.39
CA SER A 119 -6.23 18.23 14.34
C SER A 119 -5.64 17.30 13.26
N TYR A 120 -5.24 17.90 12.15
CA TYR A 120 -4.55 17.17 11.07
C TYR A 120 -3.11 16.85 11.48
N TYR A 121 -2.77 15.57 11.41
CA TYR A 121 -1.41 15.05 11.60
C TYR A 121 -1.04 14.16 10.42
N ASN A 122 0.16 14.31 9.91
CA ASN A 122 0.68 13.51 8.80
C ASN A 122 2.15 13.15 9.05
N SER A 123 2.51 11.90 8.81
CA SER A 123 3.91 11.45 8.87
C SER A 123 4.79 12.08 7.79
N GLY A 124 4.21 12.57 6.70
CA GLY A 124 4.86 12.67 5.41
C GLY A 124 5.01 11.28 4.78
N LEU A 125 5.76 11.18 3.69
CA LEU A 125 5.97 9.92 3.00
C LEU A 125 6.90 9.00 3.80
N LEU A 126 6.52 7.73 3.88
CA LEU A 126 7.27 6.64 4.52
C LEU A 126 7.56 5.56 3.47
N ALA A 127 8.83 5.16 3.36
CA ALA A 127 9.26 4.01 2.57
C ALA A 127 10.48 3.34 3.21
N ASN A 128 10.76 2.06 2.96
CA ASN A 128 11.94 1.37 3.49
C ASN A 128 13.20 1.56 2.62
N VAL A 129 13.06 2.24 1.49
CA VAL A 129 14.13 2.61 0.54
C VAL A 129 14.08 4.10 0.24
N ASP A 130 15.15 4.67 -0.32
CA ASP A 130 15.11 6.04 -0.85
C ASP A 130 14.27 6.06 -2.12
N VAL A 131 13.27 6.93 -2.17
CA VAL A 131 12.35 7.05 -3.30
C VAL A 131 12.76 8.24 -4.17
N PRO A 132 13.18 8.01 -5.43
CA PRO A 132 13.66 9.09 -6.28
C PRO A 132 12.63 10.21 -6.45
N GLY A 133 13.06 11.46 -6.22
CA GLY A 133 12.23 12.64 -6.41
C GLY A 133 11.23 12.96 -5.29
N PHE A 134 11.16 12.14 -4.23
CA PHE A 134 10.27 12.37 -3.10
C PHE A 134 11.03 12.43 -1.78
N PRO A 135 10.62 13.30 -0.83
CA PRO A 135 11.09 13.22 0.54
C PRO A 135 10.47 12.00 1.21
N ASP A 136 11.28 11.17 1.84
CA ASP A 136 10.80 9.99 2.56
C ASP A 136 11.48 9.81 3.91
N ALA A 137 10.78 9.15 4.82
CA ALA A 137 11.29 8.76 6.12
C ALA A 137 11.09 7.25 6.35
N ARG A 138 11.83 6.69 7.31
CA ARG A 138 11.76 5.26 7.65
C ARG A 138 10.73 4.97 8.72
N SER A 139 10.41 5.96 9.53
CA SER A 139 9.47 5.79 10.64
C SER A 139 8.81 7.10 11.04
N TYR A 140 7.69 6.97 11.74
CA TYR A 140 6.94 8.05 12.35
C TYR A 140 6.50 7.64 13.76
N SER A 141 6.65 8.52 14.76
CA SER A 141 6.23 8.24 16.12
C SER A 141 5.28 9.31 16.63
N LEU A 142 4.26 8.88 17.41
CA LEU A 142 3.24 9.76 17.95
C LEU A 142 2.78 9.25 19.32
N ALA A 143 2.77 10.12 20.33
CA ALA A 143 2.21 9.85 21.64
C ALA A 143 0.71 10.13 21.68
N PHE A 144 -0.05 9.38 22.48
CA PHE A 144 -1.49 9.49 22.62
C PHE A 144 -1.89 9.86 24.05
N PRO A 145 -2.04 11.14 24.38
CA PRO A 145 -2.30 11.59 25.75
C PRO A 145 -3.76 11.48 26.19
N ARG A 146 -4.69 11.06 25.34
CA ARG A 146 -6.13 11.01 25.61
C ARG A 146 -6.77 9.73 25.12
N GLU A 147 -7.75 9.24 25.86
CA GLU A 147 -8.63 8.14 25.44
C GLU A 147 -9.40 8.47 24.17
N GLY A 148 -9.74 7.42 23.41
CA GLY A 148 -10.55 7.49 22.21
C GLY A 148 -10.16 6.47 21.17
N ASP A 149 -10.97 6.41 20.12
CA ASP A 149 -10.72 5.61 18.93
C ASP A 149 -10.32 6.55 17.78
N PHE A 150 -9.09 6.43 17.33
CA PHE A 150 -8.51 7.33 16.33
C PHE A 150 -8.19 6.57 15.06
N THR A 151 -8.97 6.83 14.00
CA THR A 151 -8.72 6.25 12.68
C THR A 151 -7.70 7.09 11.92
N TYR A 152 -6.77 6.42 11.25
CA TYR A 152 -5.77 7.02 10.39
C TYR A 152 -5.73 6.31 9.03
N TYR A 153 -5.21 7.00 8.02
CA TYR A 153 -5.23 6.59 6.63
C TYR A 153 -3.84 6.71 6.01
N CYS A 154 -3.60 5.94 4.97
CA CYS A 154 -2.55 6.26 4.00
C CYS A 154 -3.18 7.16 2.92
N LEU A 155 -2.69 8.39 2.73
CA LEU A 155 -3.23 9.28 1.70
C LEU A 155 -3.01 8.72 0.30
N VAL A 156 -1.86 8.09 0.05
CA VAL A 156 -1.51 7.52 -1.26
C VAL A 156 -2.50 6.43 -1.70
N HIS A 157 -2.98 5.61 -0.75
CA HIS A 157 -3.86 4.46 -1.03
C HIS A 157 -5.32 4.67 -0.59
N GLY A 158 -5.63 5.82 0.01
CA GLY A 158 -6.98 6.21 0.37
C GLY A 158 -7.68 5.24 1.33
N MET A 159 -8.96 4.98 1.07
CA MET A 159 -9.83 4.19 1.95
C MET A 159 -9.43 2.72 2.10
N VAL A 160 -8.65 2.16 1.18
CA VAL A 160 -8.25 0.74 1.23
C VAL A 160 -7.17 0.48 2.28
N MET A 161 -6.37 1.51 2.63
CA MET A 161 -5.33 1.40 3.66
C MET A 161 -5.62 2.33 4.83
N LYS A 162 -6.21 1.76 5.88
CA LYS A 162 -6.55 2.47 7.12
C LYS A 162 -6.22 1.63 8.34
N GLY A 163 -6.04 2.31 9.47
CA GLY A 163 -5.87 1.68 10.77
C GLY A 163 -6.61 2.43 11.86
N THR A 164 -6.72 1.82 13.04
CA THR A 164 -7.36 2.43 14.22
C THR A 164 -6.49 2.22 15.46
N VAL A 165 -6.27 3.29 16.19
CA VAL A 165 -5.67 3.29 17.52
C VAL A 165 -6.78 3.40 18.56
N HIS A 166 -6.93 2.37 19.41
CA HIS A 166 -7.82 2.35 20.54
C HIS A 166 -7.03 2.75 21.78
N VAL A 167 -7.17 3.99 22.23
CA VAL A 167 -6.51 4.51 23.43
C VAL A 167 -7.45 4.36 24.62
N ARG A 168 -7.03 3.60 25.63
CA ARG A 168 -7.79 3.30 26.82
C ARG A 168 -7.23 4.04 28.04
N GLU A 169 -8.03 4.09 29.10
CA GLU A 169 -7.63 4.67 30.38
C GLU A 169 -6.26 4.13 30.84
N GLN A 170 -5.44 5.02 31.35
CA GLN A 170 -4.11 4.69 31.88
C GLN A 170 -4.19 3.60 32.95
N GLY A 171 -3.32 2.58 32.82
CA GLY A 171 -3.26 1.47 33.78
C GLY A 171 -4.23 0.32 33.45
N THR A 172 -5.01 0.41 32.38
CA THR A 172 -5.82 -0.71 31.89
C THR A 172 -4.91 -1.84 31.40
N ASP A 173 -5.25 -3.10 31.72
CA ASP A 173 -4.51 -4.27 31.23
C ASP A 173 -4.56 -4.35 29.69
N TYR A 174 -3.41 -4.53 29.06
CA TYR A 174 -3.33 -4.66 27.62
C TYR A 174 -3.92 -5.99 27.15
N PRO A 175 -4.82 -6.00 26.15
CA PRO A 175 -5.41 -7.25 25.65
C PRO A 175 -4.41 -8.11 24.89
N TYR A 176 -3.38 -7.48 24.32
CA TYR A 176 -2.33 -8.13 23.54
C TYR A 176 -0.96 -7.54 23.90
N SER A 177 0.07 -8.35 23.78
CA SER A 177 1.46 -7.91 23.83
C SER A 177 1.95 -7.49 22.43
N GLN A 178 3.09 -6.79 22.33
CA GLN A 178 3.75 -6.51 21.05
C GLN A 178 4.03 -7.83 20.28
N ALA A 179 4.44 -8.88 20.99
CA ALA A 179 4.71 -10.17 20.37
C ALA A 179 3.46 -10.83 19.73
N ASP A 180 2.27 -10.60 20.31
CA ASP A 180 1.01 -11.07 19.73
C ASP A 180 0.67 -10.29 18.46
N TYR A 181 0.83 -8.95 18.48
CA TYR A 181 0.69 -8.10 17.30
C TYR A 181 1.68 -8.49 16.19
N ASP A 182 2.94 -8.67 16.51
CA ASP A 182 3.97 -9.08 15.56
C ASP A 182 3.65 -10.45 14.91
N LYS A 183 3.12 -11.37 15.69
CA LYS A 183 2.73 -12.71 15.19
C LYS A 183 1.58 -12.61 14.19
N SER A 184 0.52 -11.85 14.53
CA SER A 184 -0.63 -11.64 13.64
C SER A 184 -0.22 -10.88 12.38
N SER A 185 0.54 -9.80 12.52
CA SER A 185 1.06 -8.98 11.42
C SER A 185 1.88 -9.80 10.42
N ARG A 186 2.79 -10.65 10.92
CA ARG A 186 3.55 -11.58 10.05
C ARG A 186 2.67 -12.60 9.34
N ALA A 187 1.58 -13.06 9.96
CA ALA A 187 0.66 -13.99 9.32
C ALA A 187 -0.16 -13.32 8.23
N GLU A 188 -0.63 -12.09 8.48
CA GLU A 188 -1.38 -11.27 7.53
C GLU A 188 -0.50 -10.86 6.35
N ALA A 189 0.72 -10.33 6.58
CA ALA A 189 1.67 -10.01 5.52
C ALA A 189 1.92 -11.21 4.59
N ARG A 190 2.11 -12.42 5.16
CA ARG A 190 2.26 -13.64 4.34
C ARG A 190 1.02 -13.96 3.52
N SER A 191 -0.18 -13.66 4.01
CA SER A 191 -1.42 -13.83 3.25
C SER A 191 -1.46 -12.88 2.07
N ILE A 192 -1.26 -11.58 2.32
CA ILE A 192 -1.22 -10.54 1.29
C ILE A 192 -0.24 -10.89 0.17
N LEU A 193 0.97 -11.33 0.54
CA LEU A 193 1.98 -11.72 -0.45
C LEU A 193 1.62 -13.02 -1.22
N ARG A 194 0.81 -13.91 -0.67
CA ARG A 194 0.25 -15.04 -1.45
C ARG A 194 -0.80 -14.57 -2.44
N ASP A 195 -1.71 -13.72 -1.99
CA ASP A 195 -2.79 -13.16 -2.80
C ASP A 195 -2.20 -12.37 -3.99
N GLY A 196 -1.15 -11.55 -3.75
CA GLY A 196 -0.42 -10.86 -4.81
C GLY A 196 0.26 -11.80 -5.83
N ARG A 197 0.74 -12.99 -5.40
CA ARG A 197 1.25 -14.00 -6.35
C ARG A 197 0.14 -14.66 -7.17
N GLU A 198 -1.05 -14.82 -6.60
CA GLU A 198 -2.22 -15.31 -7.34
C GLU A 198 -2.68 -14.26 -8.34
N LEU A 199 -2.80 -13.02 -7.91
CA LEU A 199 -3.09 -11.89 -8.79
C LEU A 199 -2.08 -11.79 -9.95
N THR A 200 -0.78 -11.95 -9.70
CA THR A 200 0.24 -11.93 -10.76
C THR A 200 -0.02 -13.01 -11.83
N ARG A 201 -0.46 -14.21 -11.44
CA ARG A 201 -0.83 -15.28 -12.39
C ARG A 201 -2.07 -14.94 -13.19
N ASP A 202 -3.10 -14.43 -12.52
CA ASP A 202 -4.35 -14.04 -13.18
C ASP A 202 -4.15 -12.90 -14.18
N LEU A 203 -3.26 -11.96 -13.87
CA LEU A 203 -2.85 -10.90 -14.79
C LEU A 203 -2.02 -11.45 -15.97
N ALA A 204 -1.19 -12.48 -15.74
CA ALA A 204 -0.41 -13.10 -16.80
C ALA A 204 -1.29 -13.84 -17.82
N ASP A 205 -2.41 -14.41 -17.39
CA ASP A 205 -3.40 -15.04 -18.26
C ASP A 205 -4.18 -14.02 -19.13
N GLN A 206 -4.27 -12.77 -18.68
CA GLN A 206 -4.92 -11.68 -19.42
C GLN A 206 -3.98 -11.03 -20.44
N ALA A 207 -2.66 -10.97 -20.15
CA ALA A 207 -1.67 -10.32 -21.01
C ALA A 207 -1.47 -11.08 -22.34
N THR A 208 -1.28 -10.34 -23.45
CA THR A 208 -1.06 -10.92 -24.80
C THR A 208 0.25 -10.43 -25.41
N SER A 209 0.58 -10.86 -26.65
CA SER A 209 1.73 -10.33 -27.39
C SER A 209 1.62 -8.84 -27.71
N HIS A 210 0.40 -8.30 -27.73
CA HIS A 210 0.10 -6.90 -28.04
C HIS A 210 -0.49 -6.13 -26.85
N MET A 211 -0.55 -6.77 -25.68
CA MET A 211 -1.03 -6.15 -24.44
C MET A 211 -0.13 -6.51 -23.27
N VAL A 212 0.54 -5.51 -22.74
CA VAL A 212 1.33 -5.56 -21.50
C VAL A 212 0.48 -4.97 -20.39
N ILE A 213 0.37 -5.70 -19.26
CA ILE A 213 -0.30 -5.13 -18.09
C ILE A 213 0.75 -4.35 -17.28
N ALA A 214 0.47 -3.08 -17.06
CA ALA A 214 1.29 -2.17 -16.26
C ALA A 214 0.77 -2.14 -14.83
N GLY A 215 1.11 -3.17 -14.05
CA GLY A 215 0.65 -3.32 -12.67
C GLY A 215 -0.81 -3.72 -12.52
N GLY A 216 -1.20 -3.99 -11.29
CA GLY A 216 -2.57 -4.30 -10.90
C GLY A 216 -2.66 -4.54 -9.40
N ASP A 217 -3.87 -4.45 -8.84
CA ASP A 217 -4.10 -4.72 -7.42
C ASP A 217 -5.48 -5.35 -7.20
N ASP A 218 -5.66 -5.95 -6.02
CA ASP A 218 -6.92 -6.52 -5.53
C ASP A 218 -7.53 -5.71 -4.36
N GLY A 219 -6.98 -4.51 -4.10
CA GLY A 219 -7.33 -3.63 -2.99
C GLY A 219 -6.48 -3.86 -1.73
N VAL A 220 -5.65 -4.90 -1.66
CA VAL A 220 -4.76 -5.19 -0.52
C VAL A 220 -3.34 -5.51 -0.98
N ALA A 221 -3.20 -6.35 -2.01
CA ALA A 221 -1.93 -6.65 -2.66
C ALA A 221 -1.81 -5.91 -4.00
N MET A 222 -0.65 -5.33 -4.25
CA MET A 222 -0.34 -4.59 -5.47
C MET A 222 0.84 -5.22 -6.19
N VAL A 223 0.72 -5.39 -7.51
CA VAL A 223 1.77 -5.95 -8.38
C VAL A 223 2.51 -4.83 -9.07
N MET A 224 3.76 -4.58 -8.66
CA MET A 224 4.65 -3.54 -9.21
C MET A 224 5.55 -4.12 -10.29
N ARG A 225 4.94 -4.66 -11.35
CA ARG A 225 5.65 -5.22 -12.53
C ARG A 225 4.85 -5.01 -13.79
N PHE A 226 5.57 -4.86 -14.90
CA PHE A 226 4.97 -5.11 -16.20
C PHE A 226 4.77 -6.62 -16.36
N ILE A 227 3.54 -7.04 -16.53
CA ILE A 227 3.21 -8.44 -16.81
C ILE A 227 3.30 -8.67 -18.32
N ARG A 228 4.05 -9.71 -18.71
CA ARG A 228 4.70 -9.87 -20.00
C ARG A 228 5.76 -8.78 -20.22
N PRO A 229 6.80 -8.73 -19.40
CA PRO A 229 7.81 -7.66 -19.49
C PRO A 229 8.61 -7.71 -20.79
N THR A 230 8.50 -8.78 -21.56
CA THR A 230 9.07 -8.90 -22.91
C THR A 230 7.99 -9.34 -23.89
N VAL A 231 7.71 -8.52 -24.90
CA VAL A 231 6.84 -8.84 -26.03
C VAL A 231 7.64 -8.74 -27.34
N THR A 232 7.17 -9.46 -28.36
CA THR A 232 7.72 -9.36 -29.73
C THR A 232 6.60 -9.01 -30.68
N VAL A 233 6.80 -7.98 -31.49
CA VAL A 233 5.87 -7.47 -32.49
C VAL A 233 6.59 -7.21 -33.81
N HIS A 234 5.85 -7.03 -34.90
CA HIS A 234 6.40 -6.61 -36.19
C HIS A 234 6.37 -5.09 -36.38
N VAL A 235 7.19 -4.60 -37.29
CA VAL A 235 7.15 -3.18 -37.70
C VAL A 235 5.75 -2.79 -38.13
N GLY A 236 5.24 -1.69 -37.60
CA GLY A 236 3.88 -1.18 -37.83
C GLY A 236 2.85 -1.66 -36.82
N GLU A 237 3.14 -2.67 -36.02
CA GLU A 237 2.25 -3.16 -34.98
C GLU A 237 2.26 -2.28 -33.72
N LYS A 238 1.26 -2.49 -32.90
CA LYS A 238 1.00 -1.73 -31.68
C LYS A 238 1.16 -2.61 -30.44
N VAL A 239 1.62 -2.00 -29.35
CA VAL A 239 1.55 -2.57 -28.02
C VAL A 239 0.70 -1.65 -27.15
N ASN A 240 -0.30 -2.22 -26.49
CA ASN A 240 -1.14 -1.53 -25.53
C ASN A 240 -0.66 -1.86 -24.10
N PHE A 241 -0.36 -0.83 -23.32
CA PHE A 241 -0.01 -0.92 -21.92
C PHE A 241 -1.24 -0.56 -21.09
N VAL A 242 -1.67 -1.48 -20.23
CA VAL A 242 -2.94 -1.36 -19.48
C VAL A 242 -2.65 -1.41 -17.99
N ASN A 243 -3.00 -0.35 -17.27
CA ASN A 243 -3.04 -0.37 -15.82
C ASN A 243 -4.36 -0.98 -15.37
N THR A 244 -4.34 -2.19 -14.81
CA THR A 244 -5.54 -2.88 -14.33
C THR A 244 -5.83 -2.64 -12.85
N GLY A 245 -4.94 -1.95 -12.15
CA GLY A 245 -5.08 -1.62 -10.73
C GLY A 245 -6.16 -0.57 -10.45
N MET A 246 -6.41 -0.38 -9.16
CA MET A 246 -7.29 0.66 -8.62
C MET A 246 -6.53 1.67 -7.74
N GLY A 247 -5.31 1.30 -7.29
CA GLY A 247 -4.57 2.05 -6.29
C GLY A 247 -3.38 2.84 -6.82
N ALA A 248 -2.55 2.28 -7.70
CA ALA A 248 -1.33 2.94 -8.15
C ALA A 248 -1.41 3.43 -9.61
N PRO A 249 -0.92 4.65 -9.89
CA PRO A 249 -0.62 5.10 -11.24
C PRO A 249 0.70 4.47 -11.73
N HIS A 250 0.85 4.35 -13.05
CA HIS A 250 2.10 3.90 -13.68
C HIS A 250 2.52 4.83 -14.82
N THR A 251 3.76 4.66 -15.31
CA THR A 251 4.22 5.25 -16.57
C THR A 251 4.77 4.17 -17.49
N VAL A 252 4.91 4.50 -18.76
CA VAL A 252 5.71 3.74 -19.73
C VAL A 252 6.68 4.72 -20.36
N THR A 253 7.95 4.59 -20.00
CA THR A 253 9.01 5.52 -20.38
C THR A 253 10.10 4.80 -21.13
N PHE A 254 10.34 5.16 -22.39
CA PHE A 254 11.43 4.68 -23.23
C PHE A 254 12.53 5.73 -23.29
N GLY A 255 13.78 5.28 -23.41
CA GLY A 255 14.95 6.16 -23.50
C GLY A 255 15.29 6.84 -22.20
N ASN A 256 15.53 8.16 -22.23
CA ASN A 256 15.85 8.92 -21.02
C ASN A 256 14.57 9.31 -20.27
N GLU A 257 14.63 9.23 -18.97
CA GLU A 257 13.56 9.71 -18.10
C GLU A 257 13.43 11.23 -18.20
N PRO A 258 12.23 11.77 -18.46
CA PRO A 258 12.05 13.23 -18.57
C PRO A 258 12.08 13.90 -17.19
N ALA A 259 12.46 15.17 -17.14
CA ALA A 259 12.44 15.95 -15.89
C ALA A 259 11.03 16.06 -15.27
N ASN A 260 9.98 15.95 -16.07
CA ASN A 260 8.60 15.85 -15.61
C ASN A 260 7.99 14.51 -16.07
N ILE A 261 8.05 13.51 -15.23
CA ILE A 261 7.52 12.17 -15.49
C ILE A 261 5.98 12.13 -15.54
N PHE A 262 5.30 13.12 -14.98
CA PHE A 262 3.83 13.21 -14.93
C PHE A 262 3.20 13.64 -16.24
N ALA A 263 3.97 14.27 -17.12
CA ALA A 263 3.48 14.76 -18.41
C ALA A 263 3.93 13.86 -19.57
N PRO A 264 3.04 13.57 -20.56
CA PRO A 264 3.44 12.81 -21.73
C PRO A 264 4.42 13.59 -22.61
N SER A 265 5.33 12.86 -23.28
CA SER A 265 6.28 13.42 -24.23
C SER A 265 6.63 12.39 -25.32
N GLY A 266 7.10 12.88 -26.50
CA GLY A 266 7.40 12.05 -27.65
C GLY A 266 6.17 11.73 -28.53
N ASP A 267 6.34 10.89 -29.57
CA ASP A 267 5.26 10.49 -30.48
C ASP A 267 5.02 8.97 -30.38
N PRO A 268 3.99 8.54 -29.68
CA PRO A 268 3.68 7.11 -29.52
C PRO A 268 3.14 6.46 -30.81
N TRP A 269 2.67 7.26 -31.77
CA TRP A 269 2.10 6.73 -33.04
C TRP A 269 3.18 6.42 -34.08
N HIS A 270 4.37 6.99 -33.96
CA HIS A 270 5.48 6.84 -34.90
C HIS A 270 6.80 6.52 -34.18
N PHE A 271 6.73 5.68 -33.14
CA PHE A 271 7.92 5.40 -32.33
C PHE A 271 8.93 4.53 -33.11
N SER A 272 10.12 5.09 -33.30
CA SER A 272 11.26 4.43 -33.97
C SER A 272 12.50 4.33 -33.05
N GLY A 273 12.34 4.62 -31.78
CA GLY A 273 13.40 4.72 -30.77
C GLY A 273 13.53 6.15 -30.24
N GLY A 274 14.41 6.30 -29.23
CA GLY A 274 14.61 7.58 -28.51
C GLY A 274 13.65 7.73 -27.32
N ASP A 275 13.41 8.98 -26.93
CA ASP A 275 12.70 9.30 -25.71
C ASP A 275 11.19 9.36 -25.95
N LEU A 276 10.44 8.63 -25.14
CA LEU A 276 8.97 8.62 -25.14
C LEU A 276 8.49 8.37 -23.71
N ASN A 277 7.58 9.19 -23.22
CA ASN A 277 6.95 9.02 -21.91
C ASN A 277 5.42 9.11 -22.04
N SER A 278 4.72 8.15 -21.45
CA SER A 278 3.25 8.14 -21.41
C SER A 278 2.67 9.29 -20.59
N GLY A 279 3.46 9.89 -19.66
CA GLY A 279 2.91 10.55 -18.51
C GLY A 279 2.24 9.53 -17.59
N ILE A 280 1.33 10.01 -16.74
CA ILE A 280 0.59 9.14 -15.83
C ILE A 280 -0.44 8.30 -16.61
N ILE A 281 -0.34 6.99 -16.44
CA ILE A 281 -1.41 6.03 -16.79
C ILE A 281 -2.18 5.78 -15.48
N PRO A 282 -3.35 6.40 -15.31
CA PRO A 282 -4.12 6.25 -14.07
C PRO A 282 -4.64 4.83 -13.89
N PRO A 283 -5.17 4.48 -12.71
CA PRO A 283 -5.95 3.26 -12.53
C PRO A 283 -6.97 3.06 -13.66
N GLN A 284 -7.04 1.85 -14.22
CA GLN A 284 -7.87 1.47 -15.39
C GLN A 284 -7.54 2.23 -16.69
N GLY A 285 -6.43 2.98 -16.71
CA GLY A 285 -5.96 3.71 -17.88
C GLY A 285 -5.14 2.85 -18.84
N THR A 286 -4.93 3.38 -20.05
CA THR A 286 -4.15 2.70 -21.12
C THR A 286 -3.22 3.66 -21.83
N PHE A 287 -2.12 3.11 -22.37
CA PHE A 287 -1.21 3.81 -23.25
C PHE A 287 -0.80 2.91 -24.41
N GLU A 288 -0.91 3.39 -25.66
CA GLU A 288 -0.63 2.61 -26.86
C GLU A 288 0.58 3.17 -27.60
N VAL A 289 1.49 2.29 -28.05
CA VAL A 289 2.67 2.66 -28.83
C VAL A 289 2.70 1.87 -30.13
N THR A 290 2.86 2.57 -31.28
CA THR A 290 3.06 1.97 -32.61
C THR A 290 4.54 1.99 -32.97
N PHE A 291 5.15 0.81 -33.20
CA PHE A 291 6.58 0.67 -33.48
C PHE A 291 6.85 0.75 -34.98
N LYS A 292 7.73 1.67 -35.41
CA LYS A 292 8.03 1.95 -36.83
C LYS A 292 9.42 1.51 -37.28
N ALA A 293 10.25 0.98 -36.37
CA ALA A 293 11.59 0.47 -36.68
C ALA A 293 11.84 -0.85 -35.97
N THR A 294 12.63 -1.73 -36.58
CA THR A 294 13.17 -2.93 -35.92
C THR A 294 14.15 -2.57 -34.81
N GLY A 295 14.18 -3.39 -33.76
CA GLY A 295 15.09 -3.18 -32.63
C GLY A 295 14.60 -3.82 -31.34
N THR A 296 15.33 -3.54 -30.26
CA THR A 296 14.91 -3.86 -28.89
C THR A 296 14.81 -2.54 -28.14
N PHE A 297 13.62 -2.23 -27.69
CA PHE A 297 13.31 -0.99 -26.98
C PHE A 297 12.99 -1.30 -25.54
N GLU A 298 13.89 -0.92 -24.62
CA GLU A 298 13.68 -1.06 -23.19
C GLU A 298 12.81 0.09 -22.66
N TYR A 299 12.00 -0.20 -21.65
CA TYR A 299 11.14 0.79 -21.02
C TYR A 299 11.04 0.52 -19.50
N ILE A 300 10.71 1.55 -18.77
CA ILE A 300 10.54 1.55 -17.32
C ILE A 300 9.19 2.15 -16.94
N CYS A 301 8.74 1.89 -15.71
CA CYS A 301 7.81 2.76 -15.01
C CYS A 301 8.63 3.76 -14.19
N ALA A 302 8.66 5.02 -14.58
CA ALA A 302 9.48 6.05 -13.92
C ALA A 302 9.05 6.34 -12.47
N LEU A 303 7.89 5.83 -12.03
CA LEU A 303 7.47 5.86 -10.63
C LEU A 303 7.98 4.66 -9.82
N HIS A 304 8.29 3.50 -10.47
CA HIS A 304 8.52 2.23 -9.76
C HIS A 304 9.71 1.44 -10.34
N ASP A 305 10.58 2.04 -11.16
CA ASP A 305 11.78 1.40 -11.71
C ASP A 305 12.77 1.01 -10.62
N TYR A 306 12.86 1.79 -9.54
CA TYR A 306 13.67 1.48 -8.36
C TYR A 306 13.23 0.18 -7.65
N MET A 307 11.97 -0.24 -7.84
CA MET A 307 11.46 -1.55 -7.42
C MET A 307 11.66 -2.64 -8.48
N GLY A 308 12.20 -2.31 -9.67
CA GLY A 308 12.42 -3.23 -10.78
C GLY A 308 11.23 -3.36 -11.75
N MET A 309 10.36 -2.37 -11.86
CA MET A 309 9.29 -2.33 -12.85
C MET A 309 9.84 -1.89 -14.22
N VAL A 310 10.42 -2.85 -14.94
CA VAL A 310 11.07 -2.65 -16.24
C VAL A 310 10.58 -3.66 -17.27
N GLY A 311 10.70 -3.33 -18.55
CA GLY A 311 10.32 -4.23 -19.65
C GLY A 311 11.02 -3.90 -20.96
N LYS A 312 10.71 -4.65 -22.02
CA LYS A 312 11.23 -4.42 -23.38
C LYS A 312 10.28 -4.92 -24.47
N VAL A 313 10.25 -4.19 -25.57
CA VAL A 313 9.60 -4.61 -26.82
C VAL A 313 10.67 -4.97 -27.84
N LYS A 314 10.60 -6.18 -28.39
CA LYS A 314 11.41 -6.62 -29.54
C LYS A 314 10.58 -6.42 -30.80
N VAL A 315 11.06 -5.60 -31.72
CA VAL A 315 10.41 -5.34 -32.99
C VAL A 315 11.20 -6.03 -34.10
N VAL A 316 10.54 -6.89 -34.83
CA VAL A 316 11.08 -7.65 -35.95
C VAL A 316 10.43 -7.21 -37.26
N ASP A 317 11.02 -7.62 -38.42
CA ASP A 317 10.47 -7.32 -39.75
C ASP A 317 9.11 -7.97 -40.01
#